data_f21eee3d62a43543b50f239a2cdd619d
#
_entry.id   f21eee3d62a43543b50f239a2cdd619d
#
_cell.length_a   1.000
_cell.length_b   1.000
_cell.length_c   1.000
_cell.angle_alpha   90.00
_cell.angle_beta   90.00
_cell.angle_gamma   90.00
#
_symmetry.space_group_name_H-M   'P 1'
#
loop_
_entity.id
_entity.type
_entity.pdbx_description
1 polymer ?
#
loop_
_entity_poly.entity_id
_entity_poly.type
_entity_poly.pdbx_seq_one_letter_code
_entity_poly.pdbx_strand_id
1 'polypeptide(L)'
;MERYIDMHCHILPEVDDGAASISETQKMLQIAYEEGIRCIIATPHYHPRRGHEHPAVLRKKLSEVRKLARQIDEKFRIYLGTEIYFGQDIMDKLRQGDILTLNRRDYVLVEFSPSESFNYIQQSLQQIQMAGYQVILAHAERYTCLRDDIEAAEHIWDMGINIQINAGSITGENGGKAKRFVKELMERDMVFGVGTDAHSADKRAPRMKKAAAYVKRKYGEDYMRGIFFSNAATLLRKRK
;
A
#
# COMPACT_ATOMS: atom_id res chain seq x y z
N MET A 1 17.01 16.13 -3.48
CA MET A 1 15.77 15.62 -4.06
C MET A 1 15.05 14.79 -3.01
N GLU A 2 13.77 15.07 -2.79
CA GLU A 2 12.92 14.27 -1.92
C GLU A 2 12.80 12.85 -2.50
N ARG A 3 12.78 11.87 -1.62
CA ARG A 3 12.69 10.46 -2.01
C ARG A 3 11.53 9.83 -1.28
N TYR A 4 10.56 9.30 -2.03
CA TYR A 4 9.39 8.62 -1.47
C TYR A 4 9.48 7.12 -1.69
N ILE A 5 8.81 6.38 -0.81
CA ILE A 5 8.54 4.96 -0.95
C ILE A 5 7.05 4.80 -1.16
N ASP A 6 6.66 4.27 -2.32
CA ASP A 6 5.29 3.85 -2.56
C ASP A 6 5.11 2.43 -2.02
N MET A 7 4.35 2.31 -0.95
CA MET A 7 4.19 1.03 -0.28
C MET A 7 3.01 0.19 -0.80
N HIS A 8 2.24 0.73 -1.75
CA HIS A 8 1.06 0.07 -2.32
C HIS A 8 0.87 0.50 -3.78
N CYS A 9 1.17 -0.41 -4.73
CA CYS A 9 1.12 -0.12 -6.16
C CYS A 9 0.96 -1.39 -7.00
N HIS A 10 0.05 -1.39 -8.00
CA HIS A 10 -0.22 -2.50 -8.91
C HIS A 10 0.56 -2.33 -10.23
N ILE A 11 1.88 -2.27 -10.10
CA ILE A 11 2.78 -1.95 -11.20
C ILE A 11 3.24 -3.17 -12.01
N LEU A 12 2.96 -4.41 -11.53
CA LEU A 12 3.33 -5.61 -12.26
C LEU A 12 2.39 -5.80 -13.47
N PRO A 13 2.94 -6.03 -14.68
CA PRO A 13 2.09 -6.13 -15.88
C PRO A 13 1.29 -7.44 -15.92
N GLU A 14 0.01 -7.36 -16.28
CA GLU A 14 -0.84 -8.52 -16.63
C GLU A 14 -1.00 -9.56 -15.50
N VAL A 15 -1.03 -9.13 -14.24
CA VAL A 15 -1.19 -10.04 -13.10
C VAL A 15 -2.49 -9.80 -12.31
N ASP A 16 -3.06 -8.62 -12.42
CA ASP A 16 -4.30 -8.18 -11.79
C ASP A 16 -4.97 -7.07 -12.62
N ASP A 17 -5.81 -6.23 -12.02
CA ASP A 17 -6.42 -5.06 -12.67
C ASP A 17 -5.51 -3.81 -12.68
N GLY A 18 -4.22 -3.98 -12.36
CA GLY A 18 -3.20 -2.96 -12.47
C GLY A 18 -2.70 -2.76 -13.90
N ALA A 19 -1.37 -2.65 -14.06
CA ALA A 19 -0.76 -2.40 -15.38
C ALA A 19 -1.15 -3.46 -16.41
N ALA A 20 -1.88 -3.05 -17.46
CA ALA A 20 -2.39 -3.94 -18.50
C ALA A 20 -1.31 -4.48 -19.44
N SER A 21 -0.09 -3.94 -19.41
CA SER A 21 1.03 -4.35 -20.25
C SER A 21 2.37 -3.87 -19.71
N ILE A 22 3.45 -4.47 -20.23
CA ILE A 22 4.83 -4.02 -19.92
C ILE A 22 5.07 -2.55 -20.35
N SER A 23 4.44 -2.11 -21.44
CA SER A 23 4.52 -0.72 -21.90
C SER A 23 3.84 0.23 -20.94
N GLU A 24 2.71 -0.17 -20.34
CA GLU A 24 2.04 0.62 -19.31
C GLU A 24 2.86 0.68 -18.02
N THR A 25 3.41 -0.46 -17.57
CA THR A 25 4.36 -0.50 -16.46
C THR A 25 5.51 0.49 -16.66
N GLN A 26 6.07 0.56 -17.86
CA GLN A 26 7.17 1.49 -18.18
C GLN A 26 6.74 2.95 -18.01
N LYS A 27 5.54 3.30 -18.48
CA LYS A 27 4.97 4.64 -18.29
C LYS A 27 4.72 4.95 -16.81
N MET A 28 4.15 3.99 -16.07
CA MET A 28 3.93 4.15 -14.62
C MET A 28 5.25 4.35 -13.87
N LEU A 29 6.32 3.60 -14.20
CA LEU A 29 7.64 3.78 -13.61
C LEU A 29 8.21 5.18 -13.89
N GLN A 30 8.05 5.69 -15.09
CA GLN A 30 8.50 7.02 -15.48
C GLN A 30 7.77 8.10 -14.67
N ILE A 31 6.44 8.01 -14.57
CA ILE A 31 5.62 8.93 -13.77
C ILE A 31 6.03 8.87 -12.29
N ALA A 32 6.16 7.66 -11.72
CA ALA A 32 6.58 7.48 -10.34
C ALA A 32 7.93 8.16 -10.07
N TYR A 33 8.89 7.99 -10.98
CA TYR A 33 10.20 8.61 -10.85
C TYR A 33 10.15 10.14 -10.88
N GLU A 34 9.36 10.73 -11.79
CA GLU A 34 9.12 12.18 -11.91
C GLU A 34 8.39 12.74 -10.68
N GLU A 35 7.52 11.96 -10.06
CA GLU A 35 6.83 12.27 -8.81
C GLU A 35 7.71 12.17 -7.56
N GLY A 36 8.98 11.76 -7.69
CA GLY A 36 9.93 11.64 -6.57
C GLY A 36 9.95 10.28 -5.89
N ILE A 37 9.19 9.31 -6.38
CA ILE A 37 9.21 7.93 -5.88
C ILE A 37 10.54 7.28 -6.32
N ARG A 38 11.25 6.68 -5.38
CA ARG A 38 12.55 6.00 -5.62
C ARG A 38 12.52 4.54 -5.18
N CYS A 39 11.42 4.15 -4.60
CA CYS A 39 11.17 2.77 -4.19
C CYS A 39 9.68 2.47 -4.30
N ILE A 40 9.32 1.32 -4.87
CA ILE A 40 7.96 0.82 -4.95
C ILE A 40 7.91 -0.58 -4.35
N ILE A 41 6.92 -0.84 -3.51
CA ILE A 41 6.52 -2.20 -3.17
C ILE A 41 5.35 -2.55 -4.08
N ALA A 42 5.60 -3.40 -5.07
CA ALA A 42 4.54 -3.93 -5.91
C ALA A 42 3.67 -4.88 -5.08
N THR A 43 2.38 -4.61 -5.06
CA THR A 43 1.39 -5.31 -4.24
C THR A 43 0.22 -5.80 -5.09
N PRO A 44 0.46 -6.70 -6.07
CA PRO A 44 -0.64 -7.26 -6.84
C PRO A 44 -1.67 -7.91 -5.91
N HIS A 45 -2.93 -7.93 -6.37
CA HIS A 45 -4.02 -8.51 -5.60
C HIS A 45 -3.85 -10.01 -5.37
N TYR A 46 -4.18 -10.44 -4.16
CA TYR A 46 -4.66 -11.77 -3.84
C TYR A 46 -6.16 -11.68 -3.54
N HIS A 47 -6.98 -12.37 -4.33
CA HIS A 47 -8.42 -12.42 -4.08
C HIS A 47 -8.92 -13.86 -4.15
N PRO A 48 -9.53 -14.41 -3.07
CA PRO A 48 -9.88 -15.83 -2.98
C PRO A 48 -10.88 -16.30 -4.04
N ARG A 49 -11.71 -15.39 -4.58
CA ARG A 49 -12.75 -15.70 -5.58
C ARG A 49 -12.43 -15.27 -6.99
N ARG A 50 -11.49 -14.32 -7.19
CA ARG A 50 -11.16 -13.78 -8.53
C ARG A 50 -9.91 -14.40 -9.13
N GLY A 51 -9.23 -15.25 -8.36
CA GLY A 51 -7.94 -15.78 -8.71
C GLY A 51 -6.80 -14.82 -8.32
N HIS A 52 -5.61 -15.33 -8.37
CA HIS A 52 -4.36 -14.62 -8.11
C HIS A 52 -3.24 -15.34 -8.83
N GLU A 53 -2.20 -14.60 -9.17
CA GLU A 53 -1.04 -15.19 -9.81
C GLU A 53 -0.15 -15.92 -8.80
N HIS A 54 0.35 -17.07 -9.22
CA HIS A 54 1.27 -17.84 -8.39
C HIS A 54 2.55 -17.04 -8.09
N PRO A 55 3.13 -17.13 -6.87
CA PRO A 55 4.32 -16.38 -6.48
C PRO A 55 5.51 -16.48 -7.44
N ALA A 56 5.67 -17.59 -8.15
CA ALA A 56 6.73 -17.75 -9.15
C ALA A 56 6.53 -16.82 -10.36
N VAL A 57 5.27 -16.65 -10.82
CA VAL A 57 4.91 -15.72 -11.89
C VAL A 57 5.18 -14.29 -11.46
N LEU A 58 4.72 -13.91 -10.25
CA LEU A 58 4.95 -12.58 -9.69
C LEU A 58 6.45 -12.25 -9.60
N ARG A 59 7.29 -13.21 -9.18
CA ARG A 59 8.76 -13.03 -9.13
C ARG A 59 9.37 -12.85 -10.51
N LYS A 60 8.87 -13.56 -11.53
CA LYS A 60 9.31 -13.40 -12.93
C LYS A 60 8.98 -11.98 -13.42
N LYS A 61 7.71 -11.56 -13.29
CA LYS A 61 7.26 -10.21 -13.66
C LYS A 61 8.05 -9.12 -12.90
N LEU A 62 8.28 -9.29 -11.60
CA LEU A 62 9.13 -8.39 -10.81
C LEU A 62 10.54 -8.24 -11.42
N SER A 63 11.15 -9.32 -11.90
CA SER A 63 12.49 -9.27 -12.53
C SER A 63 12.48 -8.39 -13.78
N GLU A 64 11.43 -8.46 -14.59
CA GLU A 64 11.23 -7.64 -15.78
C GLU A 64 11.07 -6.16 -15.40
N VAL A 65 10.18 -5.86 -14.42
CA VAL A 65 9.94 -4.50 -13.93
C VAL A 65 11.20 -3.88 -13.32
N ARG A 66 12.01 -4.67 -12.61
CA ARG A 66 13.30 -4.21 -12.06
C ARG A 66 14.30 -3.81 -13.14
N LYS A 67 14.31 -4.48 -14.28
CA LYS A 67 15.15 -4.09 -15.41
C LYS A 67 14.74 -2.74 -15.98
N LEU A 68 13.43 -2.53 -16.16
CA LEU A 68 12.89 -1.25 -16.62
C LEU A 68 13.18 -0.11 -15.63
N ALA A 69 12.97 -0.34 -14.34
CA ALA A 69 13.26 0.65 -13.31
C ALA A 69 14.74 1.09 -13.31
N ARG A 70 15.67 0.14 -13.49
CA ARG A 70 17.11 0.43 -13.57
C ARG A 70 17.52 1.21 -14.81
N GLN A 71 16.75 1.10 -15.91
CA GLN A 71 16.99 1.92 -17.11
C GLN A 71 16.66 3.40 -16.86
N ILE A 72 15.73 3.68 -15.92
CA ILE A 72 15.41 5.04 -15.51
C ILE A 72 16.44 5.57 -14.51
N ASP A 73 16.75 4.78 -13.47
CA ASP A 73 17.79 5.08 -12.46
C ASP A 73 18.26 3.78 -11.83
N GLU A 74 19.60 3.56 -11.78
CA GLU A 74 20.18 2.38 -11.16
C GLU A 74 19.83 2.22 -9.67
N LYS A 75 19.42 3.30 -9.01
CA LYS A 75 18.99 3.32 -7.60
C LYS A 75 17.48 3.18 -7.41
N PHE A 76 16.69 3.12 -8.48
CA PHE A 76 15.26 2.88 -8.38
C PHE A 76 15.00 1.42 -7.99
N ARG A 77 14.32 1.20 -6.88
CA ARG A 77 14.13 -0.14 -6.28
C ARG A 77 12.67 -0.57 -6.34
N ILE A 78 12.45 -1.81 -6.78
CA ILE A 78 11.12 -2.43 -6.77
C ILE A 78 11.19 -3.68 -5.89
N TYR A 79 10.31 -3.71 -4.91
CA TYR A 79 10.10 -4.85 -4.02
C TYR A 79 8.76 -5.52 -4.34
N LEU A 80 8.48 -6.65 -3.71
CA LEU A 80 7.28 -7.44 -3.95
C LEU A 80 6.60 -7.75 -2.63
N GLY A 81 5.31 -7.66 -2.64
CA GLY A 81 4.37 -8.13 -1.65
C GLY A 81 3.07 -8.55 -2.32
N THR A 82 2.00 -8.53 -1.56
CA THR A 82 0.63 -8.79 -2.04
C THR A 82 -0.33 -7.92 -1.26
N GLU A 83 -1.30 -7.31 -1.94
CA GLU A 83 -2.49 -6.78 -1.30
C GLU A 83 -3.48 -7.93 -1.16
N ILE A 84 -3.81 -8.27 0.09
CA ILE A 84 -4.56 -9.46 0.44
C ILE A 84 -6.01 -9.08 0.70
N TYR A 85 -6.93 -9.46 -0.20
CA TYR A 85 -8.34 -9.41 0.14
C TYR A 85 -8.65 -10.50 1.16
N PHE A 86 -9.11 -10.11 2.36
CA PHE A 86 -9.29 -11.03 3.47
C PHE A 86 -10.33 -12.12 3.16
N GLY A 87 -10.00 -13.37 3.51
CA GLY A 87 -10.84 -14.56 3.37
C GLY A 87 -10.40 -15.66 4.35
N GLN A 88 -11.21 -16.70 4.52
CA GLN A 88 -11.02 -17.72 5.54
C GLN A 88 -9.74 -18.56 5.35
N ASP A 89 -9.24 -18.68 4.12
CA ASP A 89 -8.08 -19.52 3.76
C ASP A 89 -6.73 -18.79 3.80
N ILE A 90 -6.73 -17.49 4.10
CA ILE A 90 -5.51 -16.65 4.03
C ILE A 90 -4.39 -17.18 4.93
N MET A 91 -4.73 -17.63 6.14
CA MET A 91 -3.74 -18.03 7.12
C MET A 91 -2.95 -19.25 6.64
N ASP A 92 -3.64 -20.22 6.04
CA ASP A 92 -3.00 -21.41 5.48
C ASP A 92 -2.16 -21.06 4.25
N LYS A 93 -2.65 -20.21 3.39
CA LYS A 93 -1.92 -19.77 2.19
C LYS A 93 -0.69 -18.91 2.51
N LEU A 94 -0.75 -18.09 3.54
CA LEU A 94 0.42 -17.36 4.05
C LEU A 94 1.49 -18.34 4.58
N ARG A 95 1.08 -19.36 5.35
CA ARG A 95 2.01 -20.38 5.87
C ARG A 95 2.62 -21.24 4.77
N GLN A 96 1.86 -21.56 3.73
CA GLN A 96 2.30 -22.33 2.57
C GLN A 96 3.19 -21.51 1.61
N GLY A 97 3.16 -20.17 1.75
CA GLY A 97 3.89 -19.26 0.88
C GLY A 97 3.22 -19.01 -0.47
N ASP A 98 1.93 -19.32 -0.59
CA ASP A 98 1.09 -19.04 -1.76
C ASP A 98 0.73 -17.55 -1.83
N ILE A 99 0.69 -16.87 -0.68
CA ILE A 99 0.55 -15.42 -0.56
C ILE A 99 1.88 -14.83 -0.08
N LEU A 100 2.31 -13.74 -0.72
CA LEU A 100 3.58 -13.09 -0.39
C LEU A 100 3.37 -11.99 0.65
N THR A 101 4.14 -12.03 1.72
CA THR A 101 4.28 -10.92 2.65
C THR A 101 5.07 -9.78 2.01
N LEU A 102 4.97 -8.56 2.54
CA LEU A 102 5.71 -7.41 2.01
C LEU A 102 7.22 -7.63 2.14
N ASN A 103 7.90 -7.70 0.99
CA ASN A 103 9.34 -7.90 0.90
C ASN A 103 9.87 -9.10 1.72
N ARG A 104 9.10 -10.18 1.82
CA ARG A 104 9.46 -11.38 2.63
C ARG A 104 9.69 -11.05 4.11
N ARG A 105 8.97 -10.06 4.65
CA ARG A 105 8.96 -9.70 6.07
C ARG A 105 7.69 -10.23 6.72
N ASP A 106 7.52 -9.94 7.99
CA ASP A 106 6.33 -10.33 8.74
C ASP A 106 5.12 -9.42 8.47
N TYR A 107 5.29 -8.42 7.59
CA TYR A 107 4.24 -7.46 7.27
C TYR A 107 3.34 -7.98 6.15
N VAL A 108 2.05 -7.83 6.34
CA VAL A 108 1.00 -8.12 5.35
C VAL A 108 0.14 -6.88 5.13
N LEU A 109 -0.18 -6.59 3.87
CA LEU A 109 -1.11 -5.54 3.47
C LEU A 109 -2.46 -6.20 3.22
N VAL A 110 -3.49 -5.79 3.98
CA VAL A 110 -4.80 -6.45 3.99
C VAL A 110 -5.89 -5.46 3.61
N GLU A 111 -6.76 -5.91 2.72
CA GLU A 111 -7.96 -5.17 2.33
C GLU A 111 -9.25 -5.97 2.60
N PHE A 112 -10.37 -5.25 2.67
CA PHE A 112 -11.72 -5.74 2.85
C PHE A 112 -12.68 -5.09 1.86
N SER A 113 -13.93 -5.55 1.83
CA SER A 113 -15.00 -4.80 1.15
C SER A 113 -15.17 -3.41 1.78
N PRO A 114 -15.35 -2.34 0.98
CA PRO A 114 -15.62 -1.00 1.51
C PRO A 114 -16.83 -0.90 2.45
N SER A 115 -17.79 -1.81 2.31
CA SER A 115 -19.02 -1.89 3.13
C SER A 115 -18.93 -2.91 4.25
N GLU A 116 -17.74 -3.45 4.53
CA GLU A 116 -17.57 -4.46 5.57
C GLU A 116 -17.84 -3.88 6.96
N SER A 117 -18.33 -4.72 7.87
CA SER A 117 -18.62 -4.32 9.24
C SER A 117 -17.33 -4.14 10.05
N PHE A 118 -17.35 -3.19 10.99
CA PHE A 118 -16.23 -2.94 11.89
C PHE A 118 -15.80 -4.21 12.65
N ASN A 119 -16.78 -4.93 13.21
CA ASN A 119 -16.49 -6.14 13.99
C ASN A 119 -15.76 -7.21 13.16
N TYR A 120 -16.16 -7.40 11.91
CA TYR A 120 -15.50 -8.36 11.02
C TYR A 120 -14.07 -7.94 10.70
N ILE A 121 -13.87 -6.66 10.36
CA ILE A 121 -12.52 -6.10 10.11
C ILE A 121 -11.64 -6.30 11.34
N GLN A 122 -12.10 -5.87 12.52
CA GLN A 122 -11.36 -5.97 13.78
C GLN A 122 -10.94 -7.41 14.09
N GLN A 123 -11.89 -8.34 14.08
CA GLN A 123 -11.61 -9.76 14.39
C GLN A 123 -10.64 -10.37 13.39
N SER A 124 -10.79 -10.06 12.11
CA SER A 124 -9.92 -10.55 11.04
C SER A 124 -8.49 -10.05 11.21
N LEU A 125 -8.30 -8.76 11.49
CA LEU A 125 -6.98 -8.18 11.71
C LEU A 125 -6.31 -8.78 12.95
N GLN A 126 -7.07 -8.96 14.04
CA GLN A 126 -6.59 -9.62 15.26
C GLN A 126 -6.16 -11.07 15.00
N GLN A 127 -6.91 -11.83 14.20
CA GLN A 127 -6.57 -13.19 13.82
C GLN A 127 -5.21 -13.26 13.11
N ILE A 128 -4.93 -12.31 12.20
CA ILE A 128 -3.66 -12.24 11.49
C ILE A 128 -2.52 -11.88 12.45
N GLN A 129 -2.73 -10.94 13.38
CA GLN A 129 -1.72 -10.60 14.40
C GLN A 129 -1.40 -11.78 15.32
N MET A 130 -2.42 -12.53 15.76
CA MET A 130 -2.22 -13.73 16.59
C MET A 130 -1.43 -14.82 15.88
N ALA A 131 -1.43 -14.83 14.55
CA ALA A 131 -0.58 -15.73 13.76
C ALA A 131 0.86 -15.21 13.58
N GLY A 132 1.21 -14.08 14.19
CA GLY A 132 2.57 -13.55 14.23
C GLY A 132 2.90 -12.54 13.11
N TYR A 133 1.91 -12.08 12.35
CA TYR A 133 2.14 -11.06 11.31
C TYR A 133 1.91 -9.65 11.83
N GLN A 134 2.68 -8.70 11.30
CA GLN A 134 2.43 -7.27 11.45
C GLN A 134 1.45 -6.84 10.37
N VAL A 135 0.30 -6.27 10.75
CA VAL A 135 -0.76 -5.96 9.80
C VAL A 135 -0.72 -4.50 9.40
N ILE A 136 -0.85 -4.27 8.10
CA ILE A 136 -1.11 -2.96 7.51
C ILE A 136 -2.50 -3.02 6.88
N LEU A 137 -3.42 -2.20 7.38
CA LEU A 137 -4.75 -2.03 6.78
C LEU A 137 -4.63 -1.10 5.57
N ALA A 138 -4.92 -1.64 4.38
CA ALA A 138 -4.84 -0.90 3.12
C ALA A 138 -5.92 0.16 3.04
N HIS A 139 -5.58 1.34 2.48
CA HIS A 139 -6.51 2.44 2.14
C HIS A 139 -7.70 2.58 3.10
N ALA A 140 -7.41 2.78 4.39
CA ALA A 140 -8.41 2.80 5.48
C ALA A 140 -9.58 3.75 5.22
N GLU A 141 -9.38 4.80 4.45
CA GLU A 141 -10.41 5.76 4.04
C GLU A 141 -11.49 5.18 3.12
N ARG A 142 -11.32 3.97 2.60
CA ARG A 142 -12.35 3.29 1.79
C ARG A 142 -13.42 2.64 2.64
N TYR A 143 -13.11 2.24 3.88
CA TYR A 143 -14.08 1.53 4.73
C TYR A 143 -15.07 2.50 5.35
N THR A 144 -16.36 2.29 5.06
CA THR A 144 -17.41 3.16 5.55
C THR A 144 -17.49 3.19 7.07
N CYS A 145 -17.30 2.03 7.73
CA CYS A 145 -17.33 1.91 9.18
C CYS A 145 -16.20 2.68 9.91
N LEU A 146 -15.04 2.89 9.25
CA LEU A 146 -13.95 3.69 9.80
C LEU A 146 -14.07 5.16 9.40
N ARG A 147 -14.41 5.41 8.13
CA ARG A 147 -14.49 6.76 7.58
C ARG A 147 -15.57 7.61 8.22
N ASP A 148 -16.69 7.00 8.61
CA ASP A 148 -17.83 7.67 9.23
C ASP A 148 -17.75 7.65 10.77
N ASP A 149 -16.72 6.97 11.35
CA ASP A 149 -16.46 6.86 12.79
C ASP A 149 -14.95 6.84 13.05
N ILE A 150 -14.39 7.97 13.47
CA ILE A 150 -12.94 8.09 13.75
C ILE A 150 -12.50 7.30 14.99
N GLU A 151 -13.39 7.07 15.95
CA GLU A 151 -13.10 6.28 17.15
C GLU A 151 -12.88 4.80 16.79
N ALA A 152 -13.61 4.30 15.79
CA ALA A 152 -13.38 2.98 15.23
C ALA A 152 -11.98 2.86 14.59
N ALA A 153 -11.52 3.90 13.90
CA ALA A 153 -10.15 3.92 13.36
C ALA A 153 -9.08 4.01 14.45
N GLU A 154 -9.33 4.79 15.50
CA GLU A 154 -8.47 4.89 16.69
C GLU A 154 -8.35 3.52 17.39
N HIS A 155 -9.46 2.81 17.54
CA HIS A 155 -9.44 1.46 18.08
C HIS A 155 -8.57 0.48 17.26
N ILE A 156 -8.65 0.53 15.93
CA ILE A 156 -7.78 -0.26 15.04
C ILE A 156 -6.31 0.10 15.26
N TRP A 157 -6.00 1.41 15.38
CA TRP A 157 -4.64 1.87 15.64
C TRP A 157 -4.11 1.40 17.00
N ASP A 158 -4.93 1.49 18.06
CA ASP A 158 -4.59 1.06 19.42
C ASP A 158 -4.36 -0.46 19.53
N MET A 159 -4.96 -1.25 18.66
CA MET A 159 -4.63 -2.67 18.52
C MET A 159 -3.22 -2.93 17.95
N GLY A 160 -2.49 -1.88 17.55
CA GLY A 160 -1.18 -1.99 16.91
C GLY A 160 -1.26 -2.33 15.40
N ILE A 161 -2.40 -2.09 14.77
CA ILE A 161 -2.57 -2.21 13.32
C ILE A 161 -2.05 -0.94 12.64
N ASN A 162 -1.18 -1.10 11.66
CA ASN A 162 -0.67 0.01 10.88
C ASN A 162 -1.72 0.47 9.86
N ILE A 163 -2.02 1.76 9.81
CA ILE A 163 -3.00 2.33 8.88
C ILE A 163 -2.28 2.91 7.66
N GLN A 164 -2.59 2.39 6.47
CA GLN A 164 -2.14 2.95 5.20
C GLN A 164 -3.28 3.76 4.57
N ILE A 165 -2.94 4.92 4.01
CA ILE A 165 -3.84 5.80 3.28
C ILE A 165 -3.34 6.05 1.85
N ASN A 166 -4.23 6.40 0.93
CA ASN A 166 -3.85 6.72 -0.44
C ASN A 166 -3.46 8.20 -0.61
N ALA A 167 -2.43 8.47 -1.41
CA ALA A 167 -1.96 9.82 -1.71
C ALA A 167 -3.07 10.70 -2.33
N GLY A 168 -3.89 10.14 -3.22
CA GLY A 168 -5.03 10.83 -3.82
C GLY A 168 -6.09 11.27 -2.80
N SER A 169 -6.23 10.57 -1.67
CA SER A 169 -7.17 10.95 -0.61
C SER A 169 -6.71 12.21 0.14
N ILE A 170 -5.40 12.39 0.31
CA ILE A 170 -4.83 13.61 0.91
C ILE A 170 -5.15 14.85 0.06
N THR A 171 -5.07 14.72 -1.26
CA THR A 171 -5.35 15.82 -2.20
C THR A 171 -6.84 16.00 -2.50
N GLY A 172 -7.66 14.99 -2.21
CA GLY A 172 -9.12 15.00 -2.40
C GLY A 172 -9.58 14.37 -3.71
N GLU A 173 -8.69 13.71 -4.45
CA GLU A 173 -9.01 12.99 -5.70
C GLU A 173 -10.01 11.84 -5.44
N ASN A 174 -9.98 11.24 -4.24
CA ASN A 174 -10.88 10.16 -3.81
C ASN A 174 -12.15 10.69 -3.10
N GLY A 175 -12.45 12.00 -3.23
CA GLY A 175 -13.64 12.62 -2.70
C GLY A 175 -13.50 13.28 -1.32
N GLY A 176 -14.46 14.15 -1.01
CA GLY A 176 -14.39 15.01 0.19
C GLY A 176 -14.48 14.26 1.52
N LYS A 177 -15.24 13.15 1.57
CA LYS A 177 -15.35 12.33 2.79
C LYS A 177 -14.00 11.64 3.11
N ALA A 178 -13.37 11.01 2.11
CA ALA A 178 -12.05 10.40 2.26
C ALA A 178 -11.00 11.44 2.69
N LYS A 179 -10.98 12.62 2.06
CA LYS A 179 -10.06 13.70 2.41
C LYS A 179 -10.21 14.16 3.86
N ARG A 180 -11.46 14.31 4.36
CA ARG A 180 -11.72 14.70 5.73
C ARG A 180 -11.21 13.65 6.71
N PHE A 181 -11.55 12.40 6.50
CA PHE A 181 -11.12 11.29 7.34
C PHE A 181 -9.59 11.16 7.39
N VAL A 182 -8.93 11.20 6.23
CA VAL A 182 -7.45 11.17 6.15
C VAL A 182 -6.82 12.36 6.89
N LYS A 183 -7.45 13.53 6.82
CA LYS A 183 -7.00 14.69 7.60
C LYS A 183 -7.09 14.43 9.11
N GLU A 184 -8.19 13.85 9.58
CA GLU A 184 -8.38 13.50 11.00
C GLU A 184 -7.36 12.44 11.45
N LEU A 185 -7.09 11.41 10.64
CA LEU A 185 -6.04 10.43 10.92
C LEU A 185 -4.66 11.08 11.06
N MET A 186 -4.30 12.01 10.17
CA MET A 186 -3.03 12.73 10.26
C MET A 186 -2.94 13.66 11.47
N GLU A 187 -4.04 14.30 11.86
CA GLU A 187 -4.10 15.18 13.04
C GLU A 187 -3.98 14.40 14.37
N ARG A 188 -4.30 13.10 14.36
CA ARG A 188 -4.16 12.18 15.49
C ARG A 188 -2.89 11.32 15.45
N ASP A 189 -2.01 11.54 14.45
CA ASP A 189 -0.78 10.75 14.21
C ASP A 189 -1.04 9.25 14.00
N MET A 190 -2.17 8.89 13.39
CA MET A 190 -2.60 7.51 13.14
C MET A 190 -2.30 7.02 11.72
N VAL A 191 -1.34 7.63 11.02
CA VAL A 191 -0.95 7.20 9.66
C VAL A 191 0.41 6.53 9.70
N PHE A 192 0.45 5.24 9.39
CA PHE A 192 1.71 4.53 9.22
C PHE A 192 2.41 4.89 7.91
N GLY A 193 1.68 4.95 6.81
CA GLY A 193 2.30 5.24 5.53
C GLY A 193 1.33 5.54 4.41
N VAL A 194 1.89 6.05 3.32
CA VAL A 194 1.16 6.46 2.13
C VAL A 194 1.48 5.53 0.96
N GLY A 195 0.44 5.04 0.28
CA GLY A 195 0.53 4.34 -1.00
C GLY A 195 -0.11 5.15 -2.11
N THR A 196 0.23 4.87 -3.36
CA THR A 196 -0.51 5.45 -4.49
C THR A 196 -1.73 4.63 -4.84
N ASP A 197 -1.69 3.33 -4.61
CA ASP A 197 -2.68 2.38 -5.07
C ASP A 197 -2.88 2.53 -6.60
N ALA A 198 -1.76 2.76 -7.29
CA ALA A 198 -1.75 3.04 -8.72
C ALA A 198 -1.99 1.78 -9.54
N HIS A 199 -2.86 1.88 -10.57
CA HIS A 199 -3.25 0.77 -11.43
C HIS A 199 -3.02 1.08 -12.92
N SER A 200 -2.71 2.31 -13.27
CA SER A 200 -2.52 2.72 -14.66
C SER A 200 -1.56 3.90 -14.76
N ALA A 201 -1.16 4.23 -15.98
CA ALA A 201 -0.39 5.43 -16.27
C ALA A 201 -1.26 6.70 -16.43
N ASP A 202 -2.57 6.58 -16.32
CA ASP A 202 -3.55 7.65 -16.58
C ASP A 202 -4.35 8.01 -15.31
N LYS A 203 -5.55 7.46 -15.15
CA LYS A 203 -6.49 7.86 -14.09
C LYS A 203 -6.01 7.51 -12.68
N ARG A 204 -5.38 6.33 -12.54
CA ARG A 204 -4.82 5.86 -11.27
C ARG A 204 -3.29 5.78 -11.36
N ALA A 205 -2.66 6.90 -11.78
CA ALA A 205 -1.21 6.97 -11.93
C ALA A 205 -0.50 7.12 -10.58
N PRO A 206 0.78 6.68 -10.46
CA PRO A 206 1.54 6.71 -9.21
C PRO A 206 2.00 8.14 -8.87
N ARG A 207 1.11 8.93 -8.30
CA ARG A 207 1.32 10.35 -7.95
C ARG A 207 1.39 10.56 -6.45
N MET A 208 2.48 11.12 -5.96
CA MET A 208 2.71 11.40 -4.54
C MET A 208 3.13 12.84 -4.25
N LYS A 209 3.73 13.53 -5.20
CA LYS A 209 4.39 14.82 -4.99
C LYS A 209 3.48 15.89 -4.39
N LYS A 210 2.26 16.02 -4.92
CA LYS A 210 1.27 17.00 -4.40
C LYS A 210 0.86 16.67 -2.97
N ALA A 211 0.62 15.40 -2.66
CA ALA A 211 0.25 14.94 -1.33
C ALA A 211 1.39 15.20 -0.33
N ALA A 212 2.62 14.83 -0.67
CA ALA A 212 3.79 15.06 0.16
C ALA A 212 4.03 16.57 0.41
N ALA A 213 3.90 17.41 -0.62
CA ALA A 213 4.03 18.87 -0.48
C ALA A 213 2.94 19.47 0.43
N TYR A 214 1.70 18.97 0.35
CA TYR A 214 0.62 19.38 1.25
C TYR A 214 0.94 19.01 2.70
N VAL A 215 1.35 17.74 2.94
CA VAL A 215 1.68 17.26 4.28
C VAL A 215 2.87 18.03 4.87
N LYS A 216 3.95 18.22 4.09
CA LYS A 216 5.12 19.00 4.51
C LYS A 216 4.75 20.41 4.96
N ARG A 217 3.89 21.09 4.18
CA ARG A 217 3.46 22.46 4.49
C ARG A 217 2.60 22.54 5.75
N LYS A 218 1.72 21.53 5.97
CA LYS A 218 0.71 21.58 7.03
C LYS A 218 1.19 20.96 8.34
N TYR A 219 1.96 19.87 8.26
CA TYR A 219 2.35 19.06 9.43
C TYR A 219 3.86 19.02 9.66
N GLY A 220 4.65 19.66 8.79
CA GLY A 220 6.10 19.70 8.89
C GLY A 220 6.82 18.62 8.10
N GLU A 221 8.14 18.80 7.94
CA GLU A 221 8.98 17.93 7.13
C GLU A 221 9.18 16.56 7.78
N ASP A 222 9.34 16.51 9.10
CA ASP A 222 9.58 15.25 9.84
C ASP A 222 8.38 14.32 9.75
N TYR A 223 7.17 14.86 9.93
CA TYR A 223 5.94 14.09 9.77
C TYR A 223 5.78 13.57 8.33
N MET A 224 5.94 14.46 7.35
CA MET A 224 5.90 14.06 5.93
C MET A 224 6.92 12.95 5.66
N ARG A 225 8.16 13.12 6.12
CA ARG A 225 9.20 12.10 5.93
C ARG A 225 8.86 10.80 6.65
N GLY A 226 8.22 10.85 7.80
CA GLY A 226 7.71 9.69 8.54
C GLY A 226 6.83 8.83 7.64
N ILE A 227 5.71 9.37 7.17
CA ILE A 227 4.67 8.61 6.46
C ILE A 227 4.94 8.36 4.98
N PHE A 228 5.80 9.15 4.31
CA PHE A 228 6.16 8.93 2.89
C PHE A 228 7.47 8.16 2.70
N PHE A 229 8.27 7.96 3.75
CA PHE A 229 9.56 7.32 3.62
C PHE A 229 9.94 6.45 4.82
N SER A 230 10.07 7.01 6.03
CA SER A 230 10.77 6.33 7.13
C SER A 230 10.06 5.08 7.61
N ASN A 231 8.73 5.13 7.76
CA ASN A 231 7.92 4.00 8.21
C ASN A 231 7.93 2.88 7.16
N ALA A 232 7.69 3.22 5.88
CA ALA A 232 7.77 2.24 4.80
C ALA A 232 9.18 1.65 4.62
N ALA A 233 10.24 2.39 4.95
CA ALA A 233 11.62 1.89 4.91
C ALA A 233 11.86 0.76 5.93
N THR A 234 11.08 0.66 7.00
CA THR A 234 11.16 -0.46 7.97
C THR A 234 10.81 -1.79 7.31
N LEU A 235 9.87 -1.78 6.35
CA LEU A 235 9.46 -2.95 5.56
C LEU A 235 10.62 -3.51 4.70
N LEU A 236 11.63 -2.69 4.45
CA LEU A 236 12.74 -3.00 3.54
C LEU A 236 14.02 -3.42 4.26
N ARG A 237 14.15 -3.11 5.55
CA ARG A 237 15.35 -3.43 6.33
C ARG A 237 15.48 -4.93 6.57
N LYS A 238 16.68 -5.49 6.46
CA LYS A 238 16.95 -6.88 6.90
C LYS A 238 16.77 -6.97 8.43
N ARG A 239 16.13 -8.03 8.92
CA ARG A 239 16.28 -8.39 10.34
C ARG A 239 17.77 -8.58 10.62
N LYS A 240 18.25 -7.96 11.69
CA LYS A 240 19.59 -8.24 12.21
C LYS A 240 19.62 -9.63 12.82
#